data_d8324629fa41fd7f10e2782c5cd941f4
#
_entry.id   d8324629fa41fd7f10e2782c5cd941f4
#
_cell.length_a   1.000
_cell.length_b   1.000
_cell.length_c   1.000
_cell.angle_alpha   90.00
_cell.angle_beta   90.00
_cell.angle_gamma   90.00
#
_symmetry.space_group_name_H-M   'P 1'
#
loop_
_entity.id
_entity.type
_entity.pdbx_description
1 polymer ?
#
loop_
_entity_poly.entity_id
_entity_poly.type
_entity_poly.pdbx_seq_one_letter_code
_entity_poly.pdbx_strand_id
1 'polypeptide(L)'
;TSVASYSNPLLTSGADPYAIYHDGVYYYTQSMYDHLSIWKTKDITDLRHARSKTVWLPDDLTNSRDLWAPELHYLDGKWYLYYAAAGIRAGSHQLYVLENSHPDPTEGRFIYKGQLRTSADQSWAVDASVFTHRDSLYLVWFGIPEQPIPYIFNCIYIARLENPWTLATRPVMIGIPDQRWERHDPEAAFSMGSP
;
A
#
# COMPACT_ATOMS: atom_id res chain seq x y z
N THR A 1 6.53 -3.10 -38.17
CA THR A 1 6.36 -2.73 -36.74
C THR A 1 7.22 -3.68 -35.92
N SER A 2 8.36 -3.18 -35.41
CA SER A 2 9.18 -3.95 -34.47
C SER A 2 8.35 -4.20 -33.20
N VAL A 3 8.19 -5.47 -32.82
CA VAL A 3 7.64 -5.81 -31.52
C VAL A 3 8.70 -5.40 -30.49
N ALA A 4 8.33 -4.48 -29.60
CA ALA A 4 9.20 -4.13 -28.47
C ALA A 4 9.45 -5.41 -27.66
N SER A 5 10.70 -5.82 -27.52
CA SER A 5 11.08 -6.94 -26.68
C SER A 5 11.53 -6.42 -25.32
N TYR A 6 11.09 -7.06 -24.26
CA TYR A 6 11.58 -6.81 -22.89
C TYR A 6 12.08 -8.11 -22.27
N SER A 7 12.84 -7.99 -21.20
CA SER A 7 13.40 -9.13 -20.49
C SER A 7 13.03 -9.08 -19.02
N ASN A 8 12.50 -10.19 -18.50
CA ASN A 8 12.27 -10.38 -17.07
C ASN A 8 13.53 -10.95 -16.38
N PRO A 9 13.73 -10.60 -15.10
CA PRO A 9 12.96 -9.67 -14.29
C PRO A 9 13.24 -8.21 -14.68
N LEU A 10 12.24 -7.33 -14.54
CA LEU A 10 12.39 -5.88 -14.78
C LEU A 10 13.30 -5.23 -13.73
N LEU A 11 13.26 -5.70 -12.49
CA LEU A 11 14.17 -5.34 -11.39
C LEU A 11 14.76 -6.61 -10.77
N THR A 12 15.94 -6.50 -10.18
CA THR A 12 16.61 -7.63 -9.52
C THR A 12 15.97 -8.02 -8.19
N SER A 13 15.20 -7.11 -7.60
CA SER A 13 14.40 -7.32 -6.38
C SER A 13 13.17 -6.43 -6.43
N GLY A 14 12.11 -6.81 -5.73
CA GLY A 14 10.89 -6.03 -5.62
C GLY A 14 9.80 -6.87 -4.93
N ALA A 15 9.51 -6.54 -3.68
CA ALA A 15 8.34 -7.04 -2.96
C ALA A 15 7.22 -6.03 -3.08
N ASP A 16 5.98 -6.51 -3.17
CA ASP A 16 4.77 -5.69 -3.19
C ASP A 16 4.82 -4.59 -4.28
N PRO A 17 4.99 -4.96 -5.56
CA PRO A 17 5.15 -3.99 -6.63
C PRO A 17 3.84 -3.26 -6.92
N TYR A 18 3.88 -1.94 -6.97
CA TYR A 18 2.75 -1.11 -7.41
C TYR A 18 3.19 -0.14 -8.49
N ALA A 19 2.35 0.08 -9.49
CA ALA A 19 2.60 1.03 -10.56
C ALA A 19 1.34 1.81 -10.94
N ILE A 20 1.46 3.12 -11.09
CA ILE A 20 0.42 3.99 -11.63
C ILE A 20 0.90 4.67 -12.90
N TYR A 21 0.05 4.74 -13.92
CA TYR A 21 0.28 5.53 -15.12
C TYR A 21 -0.48 6.85 -15.03
N HIS A 22 0.24 7.96 -15.10
CA HIS A 22 -0.33 9.29 -15.04
C HIS A 22 0.43 10.24 -15.96
N ASP A 23 -0.31 10.99 -16.78
CA ASP A 23 0.23 11.98 -17.73
C ASP A 23 1.41 11.49 -18.59
N GLY A 24 1.30 10.28 -19.14
CA GLY A 24 2.31 9.72 -20.04
C GLY A 24 3.54 9.13 -19.34
N VAL A 25 3.48 8.98 -18.03
CA VAL A 25 4.59 8.50 -17.18
C VAL A 25 4.09 7.40 -16.26
N TYR A 26 4.90 6.36 -16.06
CA TYR A 26 4.72 5.37 -15.02
C TYR A 26 5.49 5.80 -13.77
N TYR A 27 4.83 5.72 -12.63
CA TYR A 27 5.43 5.81 -11.31
C TYR A 27 5.30 4.46 -10.63
N TYR A 28 6.42 3.91 -10.19
CA TYR A 28 6.50 2.59 -9.60
C TYR A 28 7.02 2.69 -8.16
N THR A 29 6.48 1.88 -7.27
CA THR A 29 6.90 1.73 -5.89
C THR A 29 7.00 0.26 -5.50
N GLN A 30 7.76 -0.03 -4.46
CA GLN A 30 7.88 -1.37 -3.86
C GLN A 30 8.27 -1.25 -2.40
N SER A 31 8.15 -2.34 -1.64
CA SER A 31 8.65 -2.41 -0.26
C SER A 31 10.16 -2.23 -0.19
N MET A 32 10.63 -1.24 0.59
CA MET A 32 12.05 -0.93 0.80
C MET A 32 12.49 -1.06 2.26
N TYR A 33 11.56 -1.37 3.17
CA TYR A 33 11.74 -1.65 4.59
C TYR A 33 12.13 -0.45 5.48
N ASP A 34 13.00 0.45 5.04
CA ASP A 34 13.54 1.57 5.83
C ASP A 34 13.24 2.95 5.22
N HIS A 35 12.73 2.99 3.98
CA HIS A 35 12.36 4.22 3.29
C HIS A 35 11.30 3.96 2.22
N LEU A 36 10.76 5.04 1.63
CA LEU A 36 9.88 4.94 0.46
C LEU A 36 10.55 5.62 -0.73
N SER A 37 10.54 4.92 -1.87
CA SER A 37 11.11 5.39 -3.12
C SER A 37 10.12 5.28 -4.26
N ILE A 38 10.23 6.19 -5.24
CA ILE A 38 9.47 6.19 -6.47
C ILE A 38 10.43 6.09 -7.65
N TRP A 39 10.18 5.14 -8.54
CA TRP A 39 10.81 5.06 -9.87
C TRP A 39 9.92 5.78 -10.88
N LYS A 40 10.51 6.54 -11.78
CA LYS A 40 9.80 7.27 -12.81
C LYS A 40 10.32 6.86 -14.18
N THR A 41 9.42 6.42 -15.08
CA THR A 41 9.77 6.03 -16.45
C THR A 41 8.62 6.27 -17.41
N LYS A 42 8.94 6.47 -18.70
CA LYS A 42 7.93 6.49 -19.77
C LYS A 42 7.62 5.10 -20.32
N ASP A 43 8.47 4.13 -20.03
CA ASP A 43 8.32 2.74 -20.45
C ASP A 43 8.53 1.82 -19.25
N ILE A 44 7.46 1.19 -18.78
CA ILE A 44 7.51 0.28 -17.64
C ILE A 44 8.38 -0.95 -17.90
N THR A 45 8.55 -1.34 -19.16
CA THR A 45 9.41 -2.47 -19.54
C THR A 45 10.91 -2.15 -19.43
N ASP A 46 11.25 -0.86 -19.30
CA ASP A 46 12.62 -0.36 -19.08
C ASP A 46 12.85 0.11 -17.63
N LEU A 47 12.11 -0.44 -16.69
CA LEU A 47 12.15 -0.06 -15.27
C LEU A 47 13.56 -0.17 -14.66
N ARG A 48 14.38 -1.14 -15.13
CA ARG A 48 15.77 -1.33 -14.66
C ARG A 48 16.67 -0.10 -14.86
N HIS A 49 16.39 0.73 -15.86
CA HIS A 49 17.14 1.96 -16.15
C HIS A 49 16.43 3.22 -15.61
N ALA A 50 15.25 3.06 -15.02
CA ALA A 50 14.54 4.16 -14.40
C ALA A 50 15.29 4.65 -13.17
N ARG A 51 15.31 5.97 -12.98
CA ARG A 51 15.87 6.55 -11.75
C ARG A 51 14.86 6.41 -10.62
N SER A 52 15.29 5.83 -9.50
CA SER A 52 14.56 5.88 -8.26
C SER A 52 14.92 7.14 -7.48
N LYS A 53 13.96 7.67 -6.75
CA LYS A 53 14.16 8.76 -5.81
C LYS A 53 13.53 8.39 -4.47
N THR A 54 14.31 8.45 -3.41
CA THR A 54 13.77 8.37 -2.05
C THR A 54 12.95 9.60 -1.77
N VAL A 55 11.66 9.39 -1.51
CA VAL A 55 10.67 10.46 -1.31
C VAL A 55 10.27 10.61 0.15
N TRP A 56 10.55 9.59 0.98
CA TRP A 56 10.26 9.58 2.40
C TRP A 56 11.29 8.78 3.19
N LEU A 57 11.79 9.41 4.24
CA LEU A 57 12.56 8.78 5.30
C LEU A 57 11.79 9.06 6.60
N PRO A 58 11.31 8.03 7.30
CA PRO A 58 10.60 8.25 8.55
C PRO A 58 11.54 8.81 9.62
N ASP A 59 11.07 9.82 10.32
CA ASP A 59 11.76 10.51 11.41
C ASP A 59 11.16 10.19 12.79
N ASP A 60 10.08 9.42 12.81
CA ASP A 60 9.36 9.02 14.01
C ASP A 60 9.50 7.51 14.25
N LEU A 61 9.73 7.13 15.51
CA LEU A 61 9.86 5.73 15.93
C LEU A 61 8.54 4.93 15.84
N THR A 62 7.42 5.58 15.59
CA THR A 62 6.11 4.90 15.49
C THR A 62 5.87 4.21 14.15
N ASN A 63 6.56 4.62 13.09
CA ASN A 63 6.37 4.13 11.71
C ASN A 63 7.68 3.98 10.93
N SER A 64 8.77 3.67 11.63
CA SER A 64 10.11 3.73 11.06
C SER A 64 10.71 2.39 10.67
N ARG A 65 9.96 1.30 10.81
CA ARG A 65 10.43 -0.05 10.50
C ARG A 65 9.48 -0.77 9.57
N ASP A 66 10.06 -1.60 8.72
CA ASP A 66 9.30 -2.51 7.87
C ASP A 66 8.23 -1.76 7.08
N LEU A 67 8.67 -0.77 6.27
CA LEU A 67 7.81 0.01 5.40
C LEU A 67 7.41 -0.88 4.21
N TRP A 68 6.18 -1.40 4.25
CA TRP A 68 5.68 -2.40 3.33
C TRP A 68 4.59 -1.87 2.41
N ALA A 69 4.45 -2.51 1.26
CA ALA A 69 3.38 -2.38 0.29
C ALA A 69 2.96 -0.92 0.02
N PRO A 70 3.90 -0.05 -0.41
CA PRO A 70 3.54 1.33 -0.73
C PRO A 70 2.72 1.40 -2.01
N GLU A 71 1.56 2.07 -1.97
CA GLU A 71 0.75 2.40 -3.13
C GLU A 71 0.65 3.91 -3.34
N LEU A 72 0.89 4.35 -4.58
CA LEU A 72 0.87 5.76 -4.97
C LEU A 72 -0.41 6.07 -5.77
N HIS A 73 -1.26 6.94 -5.26
CA HIS A 73 -2.52 7.33 -5.87
C HIS A 73 -2.59 8.83 -6.16
N TYR A 74 -3.21 9.20 -7.29
CA TYR A 74 -3.48 10.59 -7.63
C TYR A 74 -4.96 10.87 -7.43
N LEU A 75 -5.29 11.70 -6.44
CA LEU A 75 -6.65 12.01 -6.01
C LEU A 75 -6.81 13.53 -5.87
N ASP A 76 -7.84 14.09 -6.50
CA ASP A 76 -8.19 15.52 -6.39
C ASP A 76 -6.99 16.48 -6.60
N GLY A 77 -6.16 16.18 -7.59
CA GLY A 77 -5.04 17.04 -7.95
C GLY A 77 -3.79 16.88 -7.09
N LYS A 78 -3.74 15.87 -6.23
CA LYS A 78 -2.61 15.59 -5.33
C LYS A 78 -2.22 14.12 -5.35
N TRP A 79 -0.99 13.86 -4.95
CA TRP A 79 -0.46 12.51 -4.75
C TRP A 79 -0.59 12.09 -3.30
N TYR A 80 -1.05 10.87 -3.11
CA TYR A 80 -1.11 10.20 -1.82
C TYR A 80 -0.34 8.89 -1.88
N LEU A 81 0.51 8.67 -0.90
CA LEU A 81 1.28 7.44 -0.76
C LEU A 81 0.83 6.75 0.52
N TYR A 82 0.20 5.60 0.34
CA TYR A 82 -0.25 4.71 1.40
C TYR A 82 0.81 3.66 1.64
N TYR A 83 1.08 3.33 2.89
CA TYR A 83 2.05 2.29 3.24
C TYR A 83 1.74 1.70 4.60
N ALA A 84 2.19 0.47 4.84
CA ALA A 84 2.19 -0.12 6.17
C ALA A 84 3.57 0.06 6.79
N ALA A 85 3.61 0.29 8.10
CA ALA A 85 4.86 0.31 8.85
C ALA A 85 4.67 -0.16 10.27
N ALA A 86 5.74 -0.72 10.86
CA ALA A 86 5.82 -1.07 12.25
C ALA A 86 6.43 0.07 13.08
N GLY A 87 5.98 0.18 14.34
CA GLY A 87 6.64 1.00 15.34
C GLY A 87 7.78 0.26 16.05
N ILE A 88 8.12 0.71 17.26
CA ILE A 88 9.17 0.12 18.10
C ILE A 88 8.88 -1.35 18.44
N ARG A 89 7.61 -1.74 18.50
CA ARG A 89 7.18 -3.12 18.75
C ARG A 89 7.08 -3.87 17.42
N ALA A 90 7.89 -4.89 17.23
CA ALA A 90 7.77 -5.79 16.09
C ALA A 90 6.35 -6.38 16.02
N GLY A 91 5.79 -6.45 14.81
CA GLY A 91 4.45 -7.00 14.55
C GLY A 91 3.30 -6.02 14.77
N SER A 92 3.55 -4.75 15.03
CA SER A 92 2.53 -3.71 15.21
C SER A 92 2.30 -2.87 13.93
N HIS A 93 2.26 -3.50 12.75
CA HIS A 93 2.02 -2.78 11.50
C HIS A 93 0.69 -2.05 11.51
N GLN A 94 0.74 -0.80 11.05
CA GLN A 94 -0.39 0.09 10.88
C GLN A 94 -0.29 0.77 9.51
N LEU A 95 -1.40 1.30 9.03
CA LEU A 95 -1.45 2.04 7.78
C LEU A 95 -1.19 3.53 8.01
N TYR A 96 -0.41 4.11 7.12
CA TYR A 96 -0.03 5.52 7.14
C TYR A 96 -0.22 6.16 5.79
N VAL A 97 -0.39 7.48 5.78
CA VAL A 97 -0.64 8.27 4.57
C VAL A 97 0.27 9.48 4.52
N LEU A 98 0.86 9.68 3.34
CA LEU A 98 1.61 10.86 2.97
C LEU A 98 0.90 11.60 1.84
N GLU A 99 1.00 12.92 1.80
CA GLU A 99 0.43 13.79 0.74
C GLU A 99 1.54 14.61 0.09
N ASN A 100 1.53 14.71 -1.25
CA ASN A 100 2.38 15.62 -2.01
C ASN A 100 1.53 16.39 -3.03
N SER A 101 1.59 17.72 -2.96
CA SER A 101 0.83 18.62 -3.86
C SER A 101 1.58 18.99 -5.14
N HIS A 102 2.82 18.53 -5.32
CA HIS A 102 3.57 18.78 -6.54
C HIS A 102 3.02 17.92 -7.69
N PRO A 103 2.91 18.43 -8.94
CA PRO A 103 2.42 17.64 -10.07
C PRO A 103 3.21 16.35 -10.33
N ASP A 104 4.51 16.36 -10.08
CA ASP A 104 5.38 15.20 -10.15
C ASP A 104 5.67 14.68 -8.74
N PRO A 105 5.28 13.44 -8.38
CA PRO A 105 5.47 12.91 -7.03
C PRO A 105 6.94 12.64 -6.68
N THR A 106 7.83 12.62 -7.68
CA THR A 106 9.26 12.51 -7.43
C THR A 106 9.87 13.86 -7.07
N GLU A 107 9.10 14.95 -7.16
CA GLU A 107 9.51 16.32 -6.80
C GLU A 107 8.64 16.83 -5.64
N GLY A 108 8.97 18.01 -5.13
CA GLY A 108 8.30 18.57 -3.96
C GLY A 108 8.63 17.80 -2.68
N ARG A 109 7.68 17.76 -1.75
CA ARG A 109 7.82 17.10 -0.45
C ARG A 109 6.55 16.37 -0.08
N PHE A 110 6.68 15.13 0.33
CA PHE A 110 5.61 14.42 1.01
C PHE A 110 5.42 14.94 2.44
N ILE A 111 4.17 15.16 2.82
CA ILE A 111 3.76 15.62 4.14
C ILE A 111 3.02 14.47 4.83
N TYR A 112 3.44 14.13 6.02
CA TYR A 112 2.80 13.11 6.84
C TYR A 112 1.39 13.55 7.24
N LYS A 113 0.37 12.75 6.91
CA LYS A 113 -1.04 13.02 7.22
C LYS A 113 -1.51 12.26 8.45
N GLY A 114 -0.75 11.26 8.88
CA GLY A 114 -1.06 10.48 10.05
C GLY A 114 -1.31 9.00 9.76
N GLN A 115 -1.69 8.30 10.81
CA GLN A 115 -2.11 6.92 10.78
C GLN A 115 -3.57 6.82 10.35
N LEU A 116 -3.88 5.91 9.41
CA LEU A 116 -5.24 5.46 9.14
C LEU A 116 -5.70 4.55 10.28
N ARG A 117 -6.63 5.04 11.10
CA ARG A 117 -7.17 4.27 12.21
C ARG A 117 -8.24 3.30 11.72
N THR A 118 -7.82 2.08 11.40
CA THR A 118 -8.69 1.04 10.85
C THR A 118 -9.48 0.28 11.92
N SER A 119 -9.05 0.35 13.19
CA SER A 119 -9.72 -0.25 14.34
C SER A 119 -9.53 0.60 15.61
N ALA A 120 -10.40 0.41 16.60
CA ALA A 120 -10.32 1.13 17.87
C ALA A 120 -9.10 0.73 18.71
N ASP A 121 -8.72 -0.54 18.65
CA ASP A 121 -7.61 -1.13 19.40
C ASP A 121 -6.27 -1.06 18.65
N GLN A 122 -6.26 -0.44 17.45
CA GLN A 122 -5.10 -0.36 16.57
C GLN A 122 -4.51 -1.74 16.24
N SER A 123 -5.39 -2.71 15.99
CA SER A 123 -5.00 -4.03 15.49
C SER A 123 -4.19 -3.92 14.21
N TRP A 124 -3.37 -4.92 13.97
CA TRP A 124 -2.53 -5.02 12.78
C TRP A 124 -3.31 -4.77 11.48
N ALA A 125 -2.77 -3.90 10.62
CA ALA A 125 -3.34 -3.54 9.33
C ALA A 125 -2.25 -3.26 8.29
N VAL A 126 -2.36 -3.84 7.09
CA VAL A 126 -1.40 -3.71 5.99
C VAL A 126 -2.09 -3.64 4.63
N ASP A 127 -1.32 -3.40 3.57
CA ASP A 127 -1.71 -3.50 2.16
C ASP A 127 -2.94 -2.64 1.84
N ALA A 128 -2.78 -1.34 2.05
CA ALA A 128 -3.84 -0.36 1.80
C ALA A 128 -3.97 -0.05 0.32
N SER A 129 -5.12 -0.29 -0.27
CA SER A 129 -5.48 0.16 -1.61
C SER A 129 -6.68 1.09 -1.59
N VAL A 130 -6.69 2.14 -2.40
CA VAL A 130 -7.81 3.09 -2.48
C VAL A 130 -8.37 3.19 -3.88
N PHE A 131 -9.68 3.38 -3.97
CA PHE A 131 -10.36 3.59 -5.24
C PHE A 131 -11.60 4.48 -5.07
N THR A 132 -12.01 5.12 -6.17
CA THR A 132 -13.23 5.92 -6.22
C THR A 132 -14.35 5.10 -6.85
N HIS A 133 -15.51 5.10 -6.21
CA HIS A 133 -16.74 4.53 -6.75
C HIS A 133 -17.91 5.46 -6.43
N ARG A 134 -18.70 5.87 -7.47
CA ARG A 134 -19.86 6.78 -7.34
C ARG A 134 -19.56 8.00 -6.47
N ASP A 135 -18.51 8.73 -6.82
CA ASP A 135 -18.05 9.96 -6.15
C ASP A 135 -17.66 9.79 -4.68
N SER A 136 -17.47 8.56 -4.23
CA SER A 136 -16.98 8.24 -2.89
C SER A 136 -15.65 7.53 -2.96
N LEU A 137 -14.73 7.90 -2.06
CA LEU A 137 -13.43 7.26 -1.91
C LEU A 137 -13.56 6.09 -0.92
N TYR A 138 -12.97 4.97 -1.26
CA TYR A 138 -12.95 3.75 -0.45
C TYR A 138 -11.52 3.29 -0.21
N LEU A 139 -11.30 2.72 0.97
CA LEU A 139 -10.09 2.00 1.36
C LEU A 139 -10.41 0.52 1.47
N VAL A 140 -9.55 -0.32 0.91
CA VAL A 140 -9.49 -1.77 1.14
C VAL A 140 -8.16 -2.09 1.77
N TRP A 141 -8.12 -2.99 2.74
CA TRP A 141 -6.88 -3.39 3.43
C TRP A 141 -7.00 -4.77 4.05
N PHE A 142 -5.86 -5.35 4.44
CA PHE A 142 -5.81 -6.51 5.32
C PHE A 142 -5.78 -6.10 6.78
N GLY A 143 -6.57 -6.78 7.58
CA GLY A 143 -6.62 -6.58 9.02
C GLY A 143 -6.93 -7.85 9.79
N ILE A 144 -6.63 -7.86 11.08
CA ILE A 144 -7.02 -8.94 11.98
C ILE A 144 -8.54 -8.88 12.22
N PRO A 145 -9.27 -10.03 12.25
CA PRO A 145 -10.68 -10.04 12.60
C PRO A 145 -10.93 -9.42 13.97
N GLU A 146 -11.97 -8.57 14.11
CA GLU A 146 -12.36 -7.99 15.40
C GLU A 146 -12.67 -9.07 16.46
N GLN A 147 -13.23 -10.18 16.02
CA GLN A 147 -13.41 -11.38 16.86
C GLN A 147 -12.57 -12.51 16.27
N PRO A 148 -11.81 -13.23 17.09
CA PRO A 148 -10.99 -14.33 16.60
C PRO A 148 -11.83 -15.35 15.84
N ILE A 149 -11.43 -15.61 14.62
CA ILE A 149 -12.00 -16.68 13.78
C ILE A 149 -10.98 -17.82 13.79
N PRO A 150 -11.33 -19.04 14.18
CA PRO A 150 -10.37 -20.15 14.24
C PRO A 150 -9.61 -20.31 12.92
N TYR A 151 -8.28 -20.36 13.02
CA TYR A 151 -7.35 -20.53 11.90
C TYR A 151 -7.30 -19.36 10.89
N ILE A 152 -8.03 -18.24 11.10
CA ILE A 152 -7.96 -17.05 10.26
C ILE A 152 -7.06 -16.01 10.93
N PHE A 153 -5.97 -15.65 10.25
CA PHE A 153 -5.04 -14.63 10.74
C PHE A 153 -5.48 -13.24 10.31
N ASN A 154 -5.82 -13.05 9.04
CA ASN A 154 -6.28 -11.77 8.51
C ASN A 154 -7.44 -11.92 7.53
N CYS A 155 -8.14 -10.82 7.34
CA CYS A 155 -9.31 -10.67 6.49
C CYS A 155 -9.18 -9.44 5.63
N ILE A 156 -9.94 -9.37 4.55
CA ILE A 156 -10.10 -8.15 3.75
C ILE A 156 -11.21 -7.30 4.35
N TYR A 157 -10.90 -6.03 4.56
CA TYR A 157 -11.84 -5.02 4.99
C TYR A 157 -12.03 -3.94 3.94
N ILE A 158 -13.19 -3.30 3.97
CA ILE A 158 -13.51 -2.09 3.22
C ILE A 158 -14.13 -1.05 4.13
N ALA A 159 -13.79 0.22 3.90
CA ALA A 159 -14.48 1.35 4.50
C ALA A 159 -14.52 2.53 3.51
N ARG A 160 -15.55 3.38 3.63
CA ARG A 160 -15.56 4.65 2.93
C ARG A 160 -14.64 5.63 3.66
N LEU A 161 -13.94 6.45 2.90
CA LEU A 161 -13.11 7.54 3.41
C LEU A 161 -13.88 8.88 3.35
N GLU A 162 -13.69 9.72 4.36
CA GLU A 162 -14.14 11.12 4.38
C GLU A 162 -13.16 12.01 3.60
N ASN A 163 -11.90 11.73 3.76
CA ASN A 163 -10.77 12.32 3.06
C ASN A 163 -9.69 11.22 2.90
N PRO A 164 -8.61 11.42 2.14
CA PRO A 164 -7.63 10.37 1.87
C PRO A 164 -6.97 9.70 3.09
N TRP A 165 -7.11 10.23 4.30
CA TRP A 165 -6.48 9.71 5.53
C TRP A 165 -7.44 9.50 6.71
N THR A 166 -8.78 9.59 6.49
CA THR A 166 -9.78 9.44 7.56
C THR A 166 -10.93 8.56 7.12
N LEU A 167 -11.25 7.52 7.92
CA LEU A 167 -12.42 6.68 7.68
C LEU A 167 -13.71 7.46 7.98
N ALA A 168 -14.68 7.40 7.05
CA ALA A 168 -16.03 7.94 7.22
C ALA A 168 -17.02 6.92 7.80
N THR A 169 -16.73 5.63 7.62
CA THR A 169 -17.62 4.54 8.06
C THR A 169 -16.84 3.53 8.89
N ARG A 170 -17.58 2.72 9.65
CA ARG A 170 -16.99 1.53 10.26
C ARG A 170 -16.48 0.58 9.18
N PRO A 171 -15.38 -0.14 9.41
CA PRO A 171 -14.92 -1.23 8.57
C PRO A 171 -15.99 -2.30 8.37
N VAL A 172 -16.06 -2.83 7.16
CA VAL A 172 -16.86 -4.01 6.83
C VAL A 172 -15.91 -5.09 6.33
N MET A 173 -15.94 -6.24 6.95
CA MET A 173 -15.21 -7.41 6.47
C MET A 173 -15.89 -7.94 5.21
N ILE A 174 -15.14 -8.04 4.10
CA ILE A 174 -15.66 -8.46 2.80
C ILE A 174 -15.04 -9.76 2.28
N GLY A 175 -13.99 -10.26 2.92
CA GLY A 175 -13.33 -11.49 2.53
C GLY A 175 -12.58 -12.16 3.68
N ILE A 176 -12.65 -13.48 3.70
CA ILE A 176 -11.86 -14.37 4.56
C ILE A 176 -11.32 -15.52 3.71
N PRO A 177 -10.20 -16.17 4.07
CA PRO A 177 -9.66 -17.33 3.35
C PRO A 177 -10.47 -18.59 3.67
N ASP A 178 -11.70 -18.69 3.16
CA ASP A 178 -12.63 -19.80 3.44
C ASP A 178 -12.53 -20.93 2.41
N GLN A 179 -11.98 -20.66 1.21
CA GLN A 179 -11.86 -21.64 0.16
C GLN A 179 -10.58 -22.48 0.30
N ARG A 180 -10.63 -23.74 -0.09
CA ARG A 180 -9.51 -24.68 0.04
C ARG A 180 -8.24 -24.18 -0.68
N TRP A 181 -8.38 -23.54 -1.81
CA TRP A 181 -7.26 -23.02 -2.61
C TRP A 181 -6.60 -21.77 -2.00
N GLU A 182 -7.27 -21.08 -1.08
CA GLU A 182 -6.74 -19.94 -0.33
C GLU A 182 -5.90 -20.35 0.88
N ARG A 183 -5.94 -21.65 1.22
CA ARG A 183 -5.27 -22.22 2.41
C ARG A 183 -3.98 -22.87 2.00
N HIS A 184 -2.87 -22.16 2.17
CA HIS A 184 -1.56 -22.63 1.73
C HIS A 184 -0.96 -23.68 2.66
N ASP A 185 -1.22 -23.60 3.95
CA ASP A 185 -0.72 -24.54 4.95
C ASP A 185 -1.84 -24.93 5.90
N PRO A 186 -2.21 -26.24 5.96
CA PRO A 186 -3.26 -26.71 6.84
C PRO A 186 -2.90 -26.62 8.34
N GLU A 187 -1.62 -26.43 8.69
CA GLU A 187 -1.15 -26.33 10.08
C GLU A 187 -0.90 -24.88 10.52
N ALA A 188 -0.81 -23.93 9.59
CA ALA A 188 -0.63 -22.51 9.87
C ALA A 188 -1.96 -21.74 9.89
N ALA A 189 -1.96 -20.58 10.54
CA ALA A 189 -3.07 -19.65 10.45
C ALA A 189 -3.23 -19.17 8.99
N PHE A 190 -4.45 -19.22 8.48
CA PHE A 190 -4.72 -18.81 7.10
C PHE A 190 -4.69 -17.30 6.97
N SER A 191 -4.03 -16.83 5.93
CA SER A 191 -4.02 -15.43 5.55
C SER A 191 -4.32 -15.26 4.06
N MET A 192 -4.93 -14.15 3.72
CA MET A 192 -5.12 -13.74 2.33
C MET A 192 -3.88 -12.99 1.85
N GLY A 193 -3.57 -13.05 0.58
CA GLY A 193 -2.58 -12.20 -0.06
C GLY A 193 -3.14 -10.79 -0.36
N SER A 194 -2.32 -9.87 -0.87
CA SER A 194 -2.71 -8.48 -1.15
C SER A 194 -4.01 -8.35 -1.95
N PRO A 195 -4.87 -7.39 -1.64
CA PRO A 195 -6.11 -7.14 -2.37
C PRO A 195 -5.87 -6.69 -3.79
#